data_1e9837e1669dacef20deefff33c05ba0
#
_entry.id   1e9837e1669dacef20deefff33c05ba0
#
_cell.length_a   1.000
_cell.length_b   1.000
_cell.length_c   1.000
_cell.angle_alpha   90.00
_cell.angle_beta   90.00
_cell.angle_gamma   90.00
#
_symmetry.space_group_name_H-M   'P 1'
#
loop_
_entity.id
_entity.type
_entity.pdbx_description
1 polymer ?
#
loop_
_entity_poly.entity_id
_entity_poly.type
_entity_poly.pdbx_seq_one_letter_code
_entity_poly.pdbx_strand_id
1 'polypeptide(L)'
;MKPPSLTIGIEEEYQIIDPETRELRSYITEILKEDSVVLGEIKPELHQSMVEVGTKVCHTPAEARDELIRLRRLVMELAAKNGLKVAAAGSHPFSSWMDQEITPLERYMGVREDLQDLAQQLLIFGTHVHIGIEDPEFRIEAMNAARYMMPHLLCLSTSSPFWLGRRTGLKSYRSIVFRSFPRTGIPRQLSGWGEFDSIVNTLVETGSIPNASKIWSYTSRSPGRSSSAPRCTFFSVRISGSSGSSSPYSMPPARNKCR
;
A
#
# COMPACT_ATOMS: atom_id res chain seq x y z
N MET A 1 20.30 -15.07 -21.00
CA MET A 1 19.48 -14.09 -20.27
C MET A 1 20.33 -13.50 -19.15
N LYS A 2 20.38 -12.19 -18.99
CA LYS A 2 21.11 -11.57 -17.87
C LYS A 2 20.32 -11.85 -16.58
N PRO A 3 20.97 -12.31 -15.48
CA PRO A 3 20.24 -12.54 -14.24
C PRO A 3 19.57 -11.24 -13.74
N PRO A 4 18.35 -11.31 -13.17
CA PRO A 4 17.66 -10.15 -12.65
C PRO A 4 18.41 -9.56 -11.46
N SER A 5 18.27 -8.25 -11.23
CA SER A 5 18.91 -7.57 -10.09
C SER A 5 18.33 -7.99 -8.75
N LEU A 6 17.06 -8.37 -8.72
CA LEU A 6 16.29 -8.72 -7.50
C LEU A 6 16.44 -7.71 -6.37
N THR A 7 16.54 -6.42 -6.74
CA THR A 7 16.57 -5.35 -5.74
C THR A 7 15.30 -5.34 -4.90
N ILE A 8 15.41 -4.86 -3.66
CA ILE A 8 14.33 -4.87 -2.68
C ILE A 8 13.97 -3.43 -2.32
N GLY A 9 12.68 -3.11 -2.34
CA GLY A 9 12.10 -1.93 -1.70
C GLY A 9 11.03 -2.37 -0.70
N ILE A 10 10.93 -1.68 0.43
CA ILE A 10 9.89 -1.99 1.42
C ILE A 10 9.19 -0.69 1.80
N GLU A 11 7.86 -0.72 1.81
CA GLU A 11 7.00 0.32 2.37
C GLU A 11 6.30 -0.23 3.59
N GLU A 12 6.24 0.56 4.67
CA GLU A 12 5.50 0.21 5.88
C GLU A 12 4.58 1.36 6.28
N GLU A 13 3.36 1.00 6.65
CA GLU A 13 2.33 1.91 7.14
C GLU A 13 2.15 1.74 8.64
N TYR A 14 2.17 2.86 9.38
CA TYR A 14 2.02 2.88 10.82
C TYR A 14 0.82 3.71 11.25
N GLN A 15 0.26 3.32 12.38
CA GLN A 15 -0.78 4.02 13.10
C GLN A 15 -0.17 5.12 13.97
N ILE A 16 -0.69 6.33 13.90
CA ILE A 16 -0.40 7.41 14.85
C ILE A 16 -1.43 7.31 15.96
N ILE A 17 -0.98 7.12 17.18
CA ILE A 17 -1.86 6.89 18.33
C ILE A 17 -1.60 7.85 19.48
N ASP A 18 -2.66 8.19 20.18
CA ASP A 18 -2.62 8.89 21.44
C ASP A 18 -1.99 7.99 22.53
N PRO A 19 -1.04 8.47 23.35
CA PRO A 19 -0.37 7.66 24.36
C PRO A 19 -1.25 7.26 25.55
N GLU A 20 -2.34 7.99 25.81
CA GLU A 20 -3.24 7.78 26.95
C GLU A 20 -4.46 6.95 26.54
N THR A 21 -5.22 7.43 25.55
CA THR A 21 -6.45 6.77 25.09
C THR A 21 -6.19 5.56 24.21
N ARG A 22 -5.02 5.51 23.58
CA ARG A 22 -4.63 4.52 22.57
C ARG A 22 -5.43 4.61 21.27
N GLU A 23 -6.25 5.62 21.10
CA GLU A 23 -7.00 5.87 19.88
C GLU A 23 -6.10 6.42 18.76
N LEU A 24 -6.57 6.28 17.52
CA LEU A 24 -5.93 6.91 16.38
C LEU A 24 -6.02 8.44 16.48
N ARG A 25 -4.94 9.12 16.04
CA ARG A 25 -4.86 10.58 15.99
C ARG A 25 -4.57 11.05 14.58
N SER A 26 -5.45 11.88 14.03
CA SER A 26 -5.25 12.57 12.75
C SER A 26 -4.23 13.70 12.93
N TYR A 27 -2.94 13.42 12.70
CA TYR A 27 -1.85 14.35 13.02
C TYR A 27 -0.71 14.39 11.99
N ILE A 28 -0.74 13.57 10.95
CA ILE A 28 0.39 13.47 10.00
C ILE A 28 0.68 14.81 9.29
N THR A 29 -0.34 15.59 8.99
CA THR A 29 -0.19 16.87 8.29
C THR A 29 0.54 17.91 9.14
N GLU A 30 0.39 17.88 10.45
CA GLU A 30 1.10 18.73 11.40
C GLU A 30 2.56 18.30 11.54
N ILE A 31 2.81 17.00 11.70
CA ILE A 31 4.17 16.43 11.77
C ILE A 31 5.00 16.86 10.54
N LEU A 32 4.41 16.79 9.35
CA LEU A 32 5.11 17.10 8.10
C LEU A 32 5.35 18.60 7.86
N LYS A 33 4.63 19.49 8.55
CA LYS A 33 4.90 20.93 8.48
C LYS A 33 6.12 21.35 9.26
N GLU A 34 6.46 20.62 10.31
CA GLU A 34 7.51 20.98 11.27
C GLU A 34 8.93 20.60 10.79
N ASP A 35 9.05 19.61 9.90
CA ASP A 35 10.36 19.08 9.48
C ASP A 35 10.43 18.79 7.98
N SER A 36 10.92 19.78 7.23
CA SER A 36 11.04 19.71 5.76
C SER A 36 12.08 18.67 5.27
N VAL A 37 13.01 18.24 6.12
CA VAL A 37 14.07 17.27 5.77
C VAL A 37 13.50 15.86 5.68
N VAL A 38 12.42 15.59 6.38
CA VAL A 38 11.78 14.26 6.50
C VAL A 38 10.82 13.97 5.35
N LEU A 39 10.38 14.98 4.60
CA LEU A 39 9.39 14.90 3.53
C LEU A 39 9.70 13.94 2.36
N GLY A 40 10.96 13.44 2.25
CA GLY A 40 11.34 12.48 1.21
C GLY A 40 11.18 11.02 1.63
N GLU A 41 11.25 10.74 2.93
CA GLU A 41 11.29 9.38 3.49
C GLU A 41 9.98 9.01 4.21
N ILE A 42 9.28 9.99 4.77
CA ILE A 42 7.99 9.85 5.44
C ILE A 42 6.92 10.52 4.57
N LYS A 43 5.85 9.81 4.33
CA LYS A 43 4.76 10.28 3.46
C LYS A 43 3.42 10.23 4.19
N PRO A 44 2.55 11.23 3.94
CA PRO A 44 1.16 11.11 4.33
C PRO A 44 0.46 10.05 3.47
N GLU A 45 -0.46 9.31 4.07
CA GLU A 45 -1.33 8.37 3.41
C GLU A 45 -2.79 8.86 3.42
N LEU A 46 -3.74 8.01 2.95
CA LEU A 46 -5.16 8.36 2.78
C LEU A 46 -5.76 8.97 4.06
N HIS A 47 -5.50 8.38 5.21
CA HIS A 47 -5.96 8.91 6.51
C HIS A 47 -4.85 9.68 7.22
N GLN A 48 -5.22 10.80 7.86
CA GLN A 48 -4.27 11.62 8.62
C GLN A 48 -3.72 10.92 9.88
N SER A 49 -4.32 9.83 10.29
CA SER A 49 -3.84 8.96 11.39
C SER A 49 -2.88 7.87 10.94
N MET A 50 -2.44 7.94 9.67
CA MET A 50 -1.53 6.98 9.03
C MET A 50 -0.27 7.69 8.56
N VAL A 51 0.86 7.01 8.72
CA VAL A 51 2.16 7.43 8.20
C VAL A 51 2.79 6.29 7.42
N GLU A 52 3.24 6.57 6.20
CA GLU A 52 3.98 5.62 5.36
C GLU A 52 5.46 5.97 5.33
N VAL A 53 6.32 4.95 5.40
CA VAL A 53 7.76 5.05 5.13
C VAL A 53 8.14 4.13 3.99
N GLY A 54 9.13 4.55 3.19
CA GLY A 54 9.67 3.74 2.10
C GLY A 54 11.19 3.66 2.18
N THR A 55 11.75 2.45 2.08
CA THR A 55 13.19 2.27 2.01
C THR A 55 13.74 2.80 0.69
N LYS A 56 15.00 3.16 0.66
CA LYS A 56 15.77 3.22 -0.59
C LYS A 56 15.81 1.84 -1.26
N VAL A 57 16.27 1.79 -2.49
CA VAL A 57 16.54 0.52 -3.17
C VAL A 57 17.67 -0.22 -2.44
N CYS A 58 17.39 -1.43 -1.98
CA CYS A 58 18.31 -2.31 -1.28
C CYS A 58 18.69 -3.50 -2.16
N HIS A 59 19.92 -3.97 -2.03
CA HIS A 59 20.44 -5.10 -2.80
C HIS A 59 20.42 -6.42 -2.01
N THR A 60 20.28 -6.33 -0.70
CA THR A 60 20.25 -7.50 0.19
C THR A 60 19.15 -7.37 1.24
N PRO A 61 18.62 -8.48 1.78
CA PRO A 61 17.71 -8.44 2.92
C PRO A 61 18.31 -7.77 4.17
N ALA A 62 19.64 -7.85 4.35
CA ALA A 62 20.33 -7.19 5.46
C ALA A 62 20.25 -5.66 5.33
N GLU A 63 20.54 -5.12 4.14
CA GLU A 63 20.38 -3.69 3.86
C GLU A 63 18.94 -3.22 4.09
N ALA A 64 17.95 -3.99 3.58
CA ALA A 64 16.54 -3.66 3.76
C ALA A 64 16.15 -3.64 5.25
N ARG A 65 16.65 -4.60 6.04
CA ARG A 65 16.44 -4.66 7.49
C ARG A 65 17.02 -3.43 8.21
N ASP A 66 18.25 -3.07 7.88
CA ASP A 66 18.93 -1.95 8.54
C ASP A 66 18.25 -0.61 8.20
N GLU A 67 17.80 -0.46 6.97
CA GLU A 67 17.04 0.69 6.51
C GLU A 67 15.67 0.79 7.21
N LEU A 68 14.95 -0.32 7.36
CA LEU A 68 13.70 -0.34 8.13
C LEU A 68 13.90 0.01 9.60
N ILE A 69 14.98 -0.47 10.23
CA ILE A 69 15.31 -0.11 11.62
C ILE A 69 15.51 1.41 11.73
N ARG A 70 16.24 2.01 10.78
CA ARG A 70 16.47 3.46 10.73
C ARG A 70 15.15 4.23 10.59
N LEU A 71 14.31 3.85 9.61
CA LEU A 71 13.03 4.52 9.32
C LEU A 71 12.04 4.38 10.50
N ARG A 72 11.97 3.22 11.12
CA ARG A 72 11.12 3.01 12.31
C ARG A 72 11.52 3.91 13.47
N ARG A 73 12.82 4.05 13.73
CA ARG A 73 13.32 4.98 14.75
C ARG A 73 12.93 6.42 14.42
N LEU A 74 13.12 6.83 13.17
CA LEU A 74 12.78 8.17 12.71
C LEU A 74 11.29 8.48 12.95
N VAL A 75 10.38 7.60 12.56
CA VAL A 75 8.92 7.78 12.78
C VAL A 75 8.59 7.83 14.27
N MET A 76 9.22 6.96 15.09
CA MET A 76 8.99 6.96 16.54
C MET A 76 9.46 8.25 17.20
N GLU A 77 10.62 8.77 16.81
CA GLU A 77 11.16 10.04 17.32
C GLU A 77 10.29 11.23 16.94
N LEU A 78 9.81 11.28 15.69
CA LEU A 78 8.90 12.32 15.24
C LEU A 78 7.55 12.29 15.98
N ALA A 79 6.97 11.12 16.12
CA ALA A 79 5.74 10.98 16.90
C ALA A 79 5.95 11.40 18.37
N ALA A 80 7.07 11.00 18.99
CA ALA A 80 7.38 11.35 20.38
C ALA A 80 7.58 12.85 20.59
N LYS A 81 8.20 13.57 19.66
CA LYS A 81 8.32 15.04 19.71
C LYS A 81 6.96 15.73 19.80
N ASN A 82 5.93 15.12 19.22
CA ASN A 82 4.56 15.62 19.20
C ASN A 82 3.67 14.99 20.28
N GLY A 83 4.25 14.33 21.29
CA GLY A 83 3.51 13.69 22.36
C GLY A 83 2.68 12.48 21.92
N LEU A 84 3.00 11.88 20.76
CA LEU A 84 2.28 10.77 20.16
C LEU A 84 3.12 9.49 20.18
N LYS A 85 2.49 8.38 19.86
CA LYS A 85 3.15 7.08 19.65
C LYS A 85 2.78 6.50 18.30
N VAL A 86 3.54 5.49 17.87
CA VAL A 86 3.27 4.70 16.68
C VAL A 86 2.99 3.25 17.04
N ALA A 87 2.08 2.65 16.30
CA ALA A 87 1.80 1.22 16.38
C ALA A 87 1.80 0.59 14.98
N ALA A 88 2.16 -0.70 14.91
CA ALA A 88 2.14 -1.49 13.69
C ALA A 88 1.17 -2.65 13.85
N ALA A 89 0.06 -2.60 13.13
CA ALA A 89 -0.93 -3.68 13.04
C ALA A 89 -1.76 -3.48 11.76
N GLY A 90 -2.33 -4.53 11.20
CA GLY A 90 -3.08 -4.45 9.94
C GLY A 90 -4.41 -3.69 10.03
N SER A 91 -4.97 -3.52 11.23
CA SER A 91 -6.11 -2.63 11.53
C SER A 91 -6.00 -2.11 12.96
N HIS A 92 -6.59 -0.95 13.24
CA HIS A 92 -6.71 -0.48 14.61
C HIS A 92 -7.81 -1.27 15.36
N PRO A 93 -7.57 -1.68 16.63
CA PRO A 93 -8.51 -2.57 17.32
C PRO A 93 -9.89 -1.99 17.54
N PHE A 94 -10.02 -0.71 17.82
CA PHE A 94 -11.27 -0.11 18.29
C PHE A 94 -11.59 1.29 17.71
N SER A 95 -10.63 2.06 17.21
CA SER A 95 -10.94 3.36 16.58
C SER A 95 -11.83 3.18 15.36
N SER A 96 -12.83 4.04 15.25
CA SER A 96 -13.76 4.04 14.12
C SER A 96 -13.15 4.73 12.91
N TRP A 97 -13.38 4.17 11.72
CA TRP A 97 -13.03 4.80 10.46
C TRP A 97 -13.89 6.05 10.19
N MET A 98 -15.10 6.14 10.77
CA MET A 98 -16.00 7.30 10.64
C MET A 98 -15.44 8.55 11.30
N ASP A 99 -14.58 8.39 12.30
CA ASP A 99 -13.98 9.49 13.06
C ASP A 99 -12.60 9.91 12.50
N GLN A 100 -12.14 9.29 11.42
CA GLN A 100 -10.84 9.58 10.83
C GLN A 100 -10.94 10.61 9.71
N GLU A 101 -9.98 11.52 9.68
CA GLU A 101 -9.87 12.53 8.64
C GLU A 101 -9.07 12.02 7.44
N ILE A 102 -9.57 12.31 6.24
CA ILE A 102 -8.82 12.08 4.99
C ILE A 102 -7.77 13.17 4.83
N THR A 103 -6.59 12.78 4.41
CA THR A 103 -5.50 13.72 4.11
C THR A 103 -5.90 14.64 2.95
N PRO A 104 -5.82 15.97 3.09
CA PRO A 104 -6.34 16.93 2.12
C PRO A 104 -5.39 17.12 0.92
N LEU A 105 -5.01 16.03 0.27
CA LEU A 105 -4.26 16.00 -0.98
C LEU A 105 -5.22 15.69 -2.14
N GLU A 106 -5.06 16.36 -3.27
CA GLU A 106 -5.92 16.24 -4.45
C GLU A 106 -6.17 14.76 -4.83
N ARG A 107 -5.11 13.93 -4.82
CA ARG A 107 -5.21 12.50 -5.12
C ARG A 107 -6.15 11.73 -4.19
N TYR A 108 -6.18 12.09 -2.90
CA TYR A 108 -7.01 11.41 -1.89
C TYR A 108 -8.42 11.97 -1.86
N MET A 109 -8.57 13.25 -2.14
CA MET A 109 -9.89 13.87 -2.29
C MET A 109 -10.62 13.25 -3.48
N GLY A 110 -9.94 13.03 -4.63
CA GLY A 110 -10.52 12.32 -5.77
C GLY A 110 -10.93 10.89 -5.42
N VAL A 111 -10.10 10.14 -4.69
CA VAL A 111 -10.47 8.78 -4.21
C VAL A 111 -11.69 8.83 -3.30
N ARG A 112 -11.78 9.83 -2.41
CA ARG A 112 -12.93 10.03 -1.52
C ARG A 112 -14.20 10.36 -2.31
N GLU A 113 -14.11 11.22 -3.33
CA GLU A 113 -15.24 11.57 -4.18
C GLU A 113 -15.76 10.37 -4.98
N ASP A 114 -14.86 9.56 -5.53
CA ASP A 114 -15.21 8.40 -6.34
C ASP A 114 -15.79 7.23 -5.52
N LEU A 115 -15.25 7.00 -4.32
CA LEU A 115 -15.52 5.79 -3.55
C LEU A 115 -16.29 6.01 -2.24
N GLN A 116 -16.45 7.27 -1.82
CA GLN A 116 -17.24 7.66 -0.64
C GLN A 116 -16.86 6.82 0.62
N ASP A 117 -17.84 6.13 1.20
CA ASP A 117 -17.66 5.28 2.38
C ASP A 117 -16.61 4.17 2.18
N LEU A 118 -16.45 3.65 0.96
CA LEU A 118 -15.42 2.64 0.69
C LEU A 118 -14.01 3.20 0.88
N ALA A 119 -13.78 4.45 0.49
CA ALA A 119 -12.51 5.12 0.74
C ALA A 119 -12.30 5.36 2.23
N GLN A 120 -13.33 5.86 2.93
CA GLN A 120 -13.28 6.12 4.36
C GLN A 120 -13.01 4.84 5.18
N GLN A 121 -13.59 3.71 4.78
CA GLN A 121 -13.40 2.41 5.44
C GLN A 121 -12.01 1.81 5.26
N LEU A 122 -11.17 2.32 4.35
CA LEU A 122 -9.80 1.83 4.13
C LEU A 122 -8.84 2.18 5.29
N LEU A 123 -9.32 2.16 6.51
CA LEU A 123 -8.51 2.34 7.72
C LEU A 123 -7.74 1.05 8.06
N ILE A 124 -6.87 0.68 7.15
CA ILE A 124 -6.04 -0.53 7.21
C ILE A 124 -4.60 -0.18 6.89
N PHE A 125 -3.68 -0.93 7.45
CA PHE A 125 -2.25 -0.66 7.41
C PHE A 125 -1.52 -1.88 6.88
N GLY A 126 -0.50 -1.66 6.07
CA GLY A 126 0.19 -2.73 5.37
C GLY A 126 1.70 -2.64 5.42
N THR A 127 2.31 -3.70 4.90
CA THR A 127 3.71 -3.74 4.50
C THR A 127 3.75 -4.18 3.05
N HIS A 128 4.42 -3.43 2.20
CA HIS A 128 4.62 -3.75 0.80
C HIS A 128 6.08 -4.12 0.56
N VAL A 129 6.30 -5.26 -0.09
CA VAL A 129 7.65 -5.68 -0.52
C VAL A 129 7.71 -5.60 -2.05
N HIS A 130 8.62 -4.80 -2.55
CA HIS A 130 8.88 -4.60 -3.97
C HIS A 130 10.13 -5.36 -4.37
N ILE A 131 10.04 -6.14 -5.44
CA ILE A 131 11.18 -6.86 -6.02
C ILE A 131 11.44 -6.32 -7.42
N GLY A 132 12.67 -5.86 -7.67
CA GLY A 132 13.13 -5.38 -8.98
C GLY A 132 13.41 -6.54 -9.93
N ILE A 133 12.67 -6.60 -11.03
CA ILE A 133 12.87 -7.57 -12.11
C ILE A 133 12.79 -6.80 -13.44
N GLU A 134 13.87 -6.80 -14.20
CA GLU A 134 13.99 -6.02 -15.44
C GLU A 134 13.25 -6.69 -16.60
N ASP A 135 13.35 -8.01 -16.71
CA ASP A 135 12.75 -8.79 -17.79
C ASP A 135 11.23 -8.92 -17.63
N PRO A 136 10.42 -8.47 -18.61
CA PRO A 136 8.96 -8.47 -18.50
C PRO A 136 8.35 -9.88 -18.43
N GLU A 137 8.88 -10.84 -19.18
CA GLU A 137 8.37 -12.23 -19.14
C GLU A 137 8.65 -12.85 -17.78
N PHE A 138 9.87 -12.68 -17.26
CA PHE A 138 10.20 -13.18 -15.93
C PHE A 138 9.36 -12.53 -14.81
N ARG A 139 8.92 -11.26 -14.98
CA ARG A 139 7.97 -10.64 -14.05
C ARG A 139 6.65 -11.42 -13.96
N ILE A 140 6.11 -11.82 -15.11
CA ILE A 140 4.85 -12.59 -15.14
C ILE A 140 5.03 -13.97 -14.54
N GLU A 141 6.13 -14.64 -14.81
CA GLU A 141 6.47 -15.93 -14.19
C GLU A 141 6.59 -15.80 -12.67
N ALA A 142 7.33 -14.79 -12.18
CA ALA A 142 7.49 -14.50 -10.77
C ALA A 142 6.13 -14.17 -10.09
N MET A 143 5.27 -13.39 -10.74
CA MET A 143 3.91 -13.09 -10.26
C MET A 143 3.08 -14.38 -10.18
N ASN A 144 3.11 -15.24 -11.20
CA ASN A 144 2.40 -16.49 -11.21
C ASN A 144 2.87 -17.43 -10.08
N ALA A 145 4.19 -17.49 -9.83
CA ALA A 145 4.76 -18.26 -8.72
C ALA A 145 4.37 -17.67 -7.34
N ALA A 146 4.43 -16.33 -7.21
CA ALA A 146 4.04 -15.65 -5.98
C ALA A 146 2.59 -15.91 -5.59
N ARG A 147 1.66 -16.05 -6.55
CA ARG A 147 0.27 -16.42 -6.30
C ARG A 147 0.13 -17.72 -5.50
N TYR A 148 0.96 -18.71 -5.81
CA TYR A 148 0.98 -19.98 -5.08
C TYR A 148 1.43 -19.81 -3.63
N MET A 149 2.34 -18.85 -3.37
CA MET A 149 2.85 -18.58 -2.03
C MET A 149 1.92 -17.69 -1.18
N MET A 150 0.90 -17.06 -1.76
CA MET A 150 0.00 -16.12 -1.06
C MET A 150 -0.61 -16.66 0.24
N PRO A 151 -1.12 -17.90 0.33
CA PRO A 151 -1.65 -18.44 1.57
C PRO A 151 -0.62 -18.51 2.71
N HIS A 152 0.62 -18.88 2.37
CA HIS A 152 1.73 -18.96 3.35
C HIS A 152 2.12 -17.56 3.85
N LEU A 153 2.22 -16.61 2.92
CA LEU A 153 2.50 -15.21 3.25
C LEU A 153 1.39 -14.62 4.13
N LEU A 154 0.12 -14.94 3.85
CA LEU A 154 -0.99 -14.53 4.70
C LEU A 154 -0.86 -15.09 6.11
N CYS A 155 -0.55 -16.37 6.27
CA CYS A 155 -0.37 -16.98 7.59
C CYS A 155 0.71 -16.28 8.43
N LEU A 156 1.80 -15.82 7.78
CA LEU A 156 2.89 -15.13 8.44
C LEU A 156 2.59 -13.65 8.76
N SER A 157 1.68 -13.02 8.01
CA SER A 157 1.42 -11.56 8.08
C SER A 157 0.14 -11.18 8.83
N THR A 158 -0.56 -12.15 9.43
CA THR A 158 -1.80 -11.88 10.17
C THR A 158 -1.57 -10.97 11.37
N SER A 159 -2.22 -9.80 11.42
CA SER A 159 -2.07 -8.79 12.48
C SER A 159 -3.31 -7.93 12.68
N SER A 160 -4.51 -8.41 12.31
CA SER A 160 -5.75 -7.62 12.39
C SER A 160 -6.95 -8.45 12.86
N PRO A 161 -6.92 -9.03 14.07
CA PRO A 161 -8.02 -9.83 14.59
C PRO A 161 -9.20 -9.01 15.13
N PHE A 162 -9.02 -7.70 15.31
CA PHE A 162 -10.02 -6.81 15.88
C PHE A 162 -10.45 -5.74 14.87
N TRP A 163 -11.72 -5.32 14.96
CA TRP A 163 -12.30 -4.23 14.17
C TRP A 163 -13.46 -3.59 14.92
N LEU A 164 -13.46 -2.24 15.04
CA LEU A 164 -14.48 -1.47 15.74
C LEU A 164 -14.79 -2.02 17.15
N GLY A 165 -13.78 -2.29 17.93
CA GLY A 165 -13.90 -2.79 19.30
C GLY A 165 -14.30 -4.26 19.41
N ARG A 166 -14.44 -5.00 18.30
CA ARG A 166 -14.90 -6.39 18.27
C ARG A 166 -13.79 -7.36 17.87
N ARG A 167 -13.81 -8.53 18.49
CA ARG A 167 -13.07 -9.70 17.98
C ARG A 167 -13.80 -10.27 16.77
N THR A 168 -13.19 -10.22 15.60
CA THR A 168 -13.85 -10.56 14.33
C THR A 168 -13.93 -12.07 14.03
N GLY A 169 -13.15 -12.89 14.75
CA GLY A 169 -12.98 -14.31 14.46
C GLY A 169 -11.91 -14.61 13.40
N LEU A 170 -11.43 -13.61 12.69
CA LEU A 170 -10.38 -13.73 11.66
C LEU A 170 -9.04 -13.24 12.21
N LYS A 171 -7.93 -13.82 11.74
CA LYS A 171 -6.58 -13.35 12.08
C LYS A 171 -6.16 -12.13 11.25
N SER A 172 -6.78 -11.94 10.08
CA SER A 172 -6.55 -10.81 9.18
C SER A 172 -7.88 -10.25 8.66
N TYR A 173 -8.57 -9.44 9.48
CA TYR A 173 -9.77 -8.72 9.05
C TYR A 173 -9.45 -7.62 8.02
N ARG A 174 -8.21 -7.11 8.04
CA ARG A 174 -7.68 -6.22 6.99
C ARG A 174 -8.02 -6.71 5.59
N SER A 175 -7.93 -8.01 5.35
CA SER A 175 -8.24 -8.59 4.04
C SER A 175 -9.69 -8.45 3.63
N ILE A 176 -10.60 -8.47 4.57
CA ILE A 176 -12.03 -8.27 4.30
C ILE A 176 -12.27 -6.82 3.91
N VAL A 177 -11.69 -5.87 4.66
CA VAL A 177 -11.80 -4.44 4.38
C VAL A 177 -11.20 -4.12 3.01
N PHE A 178 -9.96 -4.52 2.76
CA PHE A 178 -9.27 -4.25 1.49
C PHE A 178 -10.02 -4.82 0.28
N ARG A 179 -10.73 -5.91 0.45
CA ARG A 179 -11.48 -6.58 -0.61
C ARG A 179 -12.70 -5.80 -1.10
N SER A 180 -13.21 -4.86 -0.30
CA SER A 180 -14.29 -3.96 -0.72
C SER A 180 -13.81 -2.92 -1.74
N PHE A 181 -12.49 -2.64 -1.75
CA PHE A 181 -11.90 -1.70 -2.68
C PHE A 181 -11.90 -2.25 -4.12
N PRO A 182 -12.32 -1.45 -5.13
CA PRO A 182 -12.42 -1.90 -6.51
C PRO A 182 -11.09 -2.44 -7.06
N ARG A 183 -11.18 -3.46 -7.90
CA ARG A 183 -10.04 -4.07 -8.59
C ARG A 183 -8.94 -4.62 -7.66
N THR A 184 -9.28 -5.01 -6.44
CA THR A 184 -8.38 -5.70 -5.53
C THR A 184 -8.64 -7.21 -5.52
N GLY A 185 -7.66 -8.01 -5.16
CA GLY A 185 -7.78 -9.46 -5.08
C GLY A 185 -6.50 -10.18 -5.53
N ILE A 186 -6.51 -11.50 -5.65
CA ILE A 186 -5.39 -12.26 -6.17
C ILE A 186 -5.37 -12.11 -7.70
N PRO A 187 -4.24 -11.70 -8.31
CA PRO A 187 -4.15 -11.60 -9.77
C PRO A 187 -4.44 -12.96 -10.43
N ARG A 188 -5.09 -12.96 -11.59
CA ARG A 188 -5.25 -14.20 -12.36
C ARG A 188 -3.89 -14.69 -12.88
N GLN A 189 -3.80 -15.95 -13.22
CA GLN A 189 -2.64 -16.46 -13.93
C GLN A 189 -2.61 -15.84 -15.33
N LEU A 190 -1.44 -15.40 -15.75
CA LEU A 190 -1.19 -14.86 -17.09
C LEU A 190 -0.24 -15.77 -17.85
N SER A 191 -0.45 -15.86 -19.16
CA SER A 191 0.38 -16.69 -20.04
C SER A 191 1.74 -16.05 -20.36
N GLY A 192 1.87 -14.72 -20.22
CA GLY A 192 3.09 -13.98 -20.49
C GLY A 192 2.84 -12.47 -20.48
N TRP A 193 3.89 -11.71 -20.81
CA TRP A 193 3.83 -10.25 -20.85
C TRP A 193 2.83 -9.71 -21.87
N GLY A 194 2.72 -10.34 -23.04
CA GLY A 194 1.79 -9.90 -24.10
C GLY A 194 0.33 -9.92 -23.64
N GLU A 195 -0.08 -10.90 -22.84
CA GLU A 195 -1.42 -10.92 -22.26
C GLU A 195 -1.61 -9.80 -21.25
N PHE A 196 -0.62 -9.56 -20.39
CA PHE A 196 -0.65 -8.45 -19.41
C PHE A 196 -0.79 -7.11 -20.13
N ASP A 197 0.04 -6.85 -21.13
CA ASP A 197 0.05 -5.61 -21.89
C ASP A 197 -1.29 -5.37 -22.61
N SER A 198 -1.87 -6.41 -23.23
CA SER A 198 -3.19 -6.35 -23.85
C SER A 198 -4.28 -5.94 -22.85
N ILE A 199 -4.24 -6.47 -21.64
CA ILE A 199 -5.20 -6.11 -20.58
C ILE A 199 -5.04 -4.66 -20.17
N VAL A 200 -3.78 -4.20 -19.97
CA VAL A 200 -3.48 -2.82 -19.61
C VAL A 200 -4.02 -1.86 -20.66
N ASN A 201 -3.72 -2.14 -21.94
CA ASN A 201 -4.17 -1.32 -23.05
C ASN A 201 -5.69 -1.25 -23.13
N THR A 202 -6.39 -2.38 -22.96
CA THR A 202 -7.86 -2.40 -22.89
C THR A 202 -8.41 -1.53 -21.76
N LEU A 203 -7.80 -1.57 -20.56
CA LEU A 203 -8.24 -0.75 -19.44
C LEU A 203 -8.02 0.76 -19.67
N VAL A 204 -6.97 1.11 -20.39
CA VAL A 204 -6.69 2.50 -20.78
C VAL A 204 -7.67 2.94 -21.88
N GLU A 205 -7.85 2.14 -22.91
CA GLU A 205 -8.74 2.43 -24.05
C GLU A 205 -10.22 2.58 -23.61
N THR A 206 -10.65 1.77 -22.65
CA THR A 206 -12.00 1.88 -22.07
C THR A 206 -12.15 2.98 -21.03
N GLY A 207 -11.11 3.76 -20.75
CA GLY A 207 -11.13 4.79 -19.71
C GLY A 207 -11.25 4.26 -18.27
N SER A 208 -11.11 2.93 -18.09
CA SER A 208 -11.15 2.31 -16.75
C SER A 208 -9.96 2.71 -15.87
N ILE A 209 -8.85 3.05 -16.48
CA ILE A 209 -7.69 3.68 -15.85
C ILE A 209 -7.14 4.78 -16.78
N PRO A 210 -6.63 5.90 -16.25
CA PRO A 210 -6.15 7.00 -17.08
C PRO A 210 -4.85 6.69 -17.83
N ASN A 211 -4.03 5.79 -17.30
CA ASN A 211 -2.79 5.31 -17.93
C ASN A 211 -2.27 4.05 -17.22
N ALA A 212 -1.29 3.37 -17.83
CA ALA A 212 -0.71 2.12 -17.34
C ALA A 212 -0.07 2.22 -15.93
N SER A 213 0.40 3.40 -15.51
CA SER A 213 0.98 3.60 -14.17
C SER A 213 -0.04 3.53 -13.04
N LYS A 214 -1.35 3.60 -13.36
CA LYS A 214 -2.47 3.51 -12.42
C LYS A 214 -3.00 2.08 -12.23
N ILE A 215 -2.32 1.10 -12.77
CA ILE A 215 -2.53 -0.30 -12.43
C ILE A 215 -1.91 -0.59 -11.03
N TRP A 216 -2.74 -0.54 -10.00
CA TRP A 216 -2.30 -0.75 -8.62
C TRP A 216 -2.25 -2.22 -8.22
N SER A 217 -3.19 -2.98 -8.68
CA SER A 217 -3.21 -4.43 -8.62
C SER A 217 -4.20 -4.92 -9.66
N TYR A 218 -3.73 -5.59 -10.67
CA TYR A 218 -4.62 -6.21 -11.64
C TYR A 218 -5.26 -7.44 -11.03
N THR A 219 -6.55 -7.37 -10.79
CA THR A 219 -7.34 -8.52 -10.37
C THR A 219 -8.60 -8.58 -11.21
N SER A 220 -8.69 -9.57 -12.10
CA SER A 220 -9.90 -9.79 -12.85
C SER A 220 -11.01 -10.32 -11.96
N ARG A 221 -12.14 -9.64 -11.89
CA ARG A 221 -13.42 -10.31 -11.65
C ARG A 221 -13.83 -11.00 -12.93
N SER A 222 -13.81 -12.31 -12.96
CA SER A 222 -14.66 -13.04 -13.90
C SER A 222 -16.09 -12.89 -13.40
N PRO A 223 -17.06 -12.46 -14.24
CA PRO A 223 -18.47 -12.55 -13.90
C PRO A 223 -18.85 -14.04 -13.87
N GLY A 224 -19.26 -14.53 -12.72
CA GLY A 224 -19.93 -15.80 -12.55
C GLY A 224 -19.05 -17.03 -12.36
N ARG A 225 -18.77 -17.33 -11.10
CA ARG A 225 -18.96 -18.66 -10.47
C ARG A 225 -18.76 -18.53 -8.97
N SER A 226 -19.76 -18.90 -8.20
CA SER A 226 -19.66 -19.11 -6.77
C SER A 226 -18.73 -20.30 -6.52
N SER A 227 -17.59 -20.08 -5.87
CA SER A 227 -16.82 -21.14 -5.26
C SER A 227 -16.37 -20.67 -3.88
N SER A 228 -16.74 -21.46 -2.90
CA SER A 228 -16.43 -21.34 -1.47
C SER A 228 -14.98 -21.72 -1.18
N ALA A 229 -14.01 -21.00 -1.74
CA ALA A 229 -12.61 -21.15 -1.38
C ALA A 229 -12.17 -19.97 -0.48
N PRO A 230 -11.36 -20.18 0.56
CA PRO A 230 -10.85 -19.13 1.41
C PRO A 230 -9.99 -18.18 0.58
N ARG A 231 -10.36 -16.90 0.57
CA ARG A 231 -9.73 -15.88 -0.26
C ARG A 231 -8.68 -15.16 0.56
N CYS A 232 -7.44 -15.28 0.11
CA CYS A 232 -6.26 -14.79 0.80
C CYS A 232 -6.02 -13.30 0.63
N THR A 233 -5.44 -12.71 1.64
CA THR A 233 -5.08 -11.30 1.76
C THR A 233 -3.74 -10.99 1.15
N PHE A 234 -3.56 -9.75 0.76
CA PHE A 234 -2.45 -9.26 0.00
C PHE A 234 -1.16 -9.05 0.78
N PHE A 235 -0.09 -9.64 0.26
CA PHE A 235 1.19 -8.99 0.09
C PHE A 235 1.16 -8.29 -1.27
N SER A 236 1.36 -6.99 -1.33
CA SER A 236 1.63 -6.35 -2.60
C SER A 236 3.08 -6.65 -2.97
N VAL A 237 3.29 -7.67 -3.77
CA VAL A 237 4.58 -7.84 -4.45
C VAL A 237 4.51 -6.98 -5.71
N ARG A 238 5.07 -5.79 -5.65
CA ARG A 238 5.22 -4.93 -6.82
C ARG A 238 6.49 -5.34 -7.55
N ILE A 239 6.35 -5.89 -8.74
CA ILE A 239 7.45 -6.24 -9.61
C ILE A 239 7.66 -5.06 -10.56
N SER A 240 8.71 -4.26 -10.34
CA SER A 240 9.03 -3.07 -11.13
C SER A 240 10.24 -3.31 -12.03
N GLY A 241 10.16 -2.86 -13.29
CA GLY A 241 11.31 -2.81 -14.18
C GLY A 241 12.12 -1.53 -13.93
N SER A 242 13.44 -1.64 -13.97
CA SER A 242 14.33 -0.48 -13.94
C SER A 242 14.32 0.23 -15.31
N SER A 243 13.47 1.23 -15.47
CA SER A 243 13.71 2.30 -16.42
C SER A 243 13.99 3.55 -15.61
N GLY A 244 15.23 4.02 -15.68
CA GLY A 244 15.83 5.24 -15.15
C GLY A 244 15.00 6.11 -14.21
N SER A 245 15.56 6.30 -13.03
CA SER A 245 15.38 7.45 -12.12
C SER A 245 14.13 8.31 -12.32
N SER A 246 13.01 7.88 -11.79
CA SER A 246 11.97 8.75 -11.25
C SER A 246 11.08 7.92 -10.35
N SER A 247 11.01 8.31 -9.09
CA SER A 247 9.95 7.87 -8.18
C SER A 247 8.63 8.08 -8.92
N PRO A 248 7.67 7.13 -8.93
CA PRO A 248 6.37 7.35 -9.55
C PRO A 248 5.58 8.50 -8.90
N TYR A 249 6.15 9.19 -7.94
CA TYR A 249 5.58 10.29 -7.16
C TYR A 249 6.29 11.63 -7.32
N SER A 250 7.15 11.84 -8.34
CA SER A 250 7.60 13.19 -8.66
C SER A 250 6.42 13.96 -9.25
N MET A 251 5.89 14.92 -8.50
CA MET A 251 4.92 15.90 -8.99
C MET A 251 5.52 16.66 -10.19
N PRO A 252 4.76 16.88 -11.27
CA PRO A 252 5.10 17.94 -12.21
C PRO A 252 5.01 19.30 -11.48
N PRO A 253 5.88 20.27 -11.81
CA PRO A 253 5.82 21.58 -11.19
C PRO A 253 4.47 22.24 -11.47
N ALA A 254 3.90 22.84 -10.44
CA ALA A 254 2.68 23.61 -10.52
C ALA A 254 2.80 24.64 -11.66
N ARG A 255 2.01 24.50 -12.70
CA ARG A 255 1.84 25.56 -13.69
C ARG A 255 0.99 26.65 -13.07
N ASN A 256 1.64 27.74 -12.66
CA ASN A 256 0.97 29.01 -12.42
C ASN A 256 0.16 29.38 -13.67
N LYS A 257 -1.15 29.32 -13.59
CA LYS A 257 -2.02 30.11 -14.46
C LYS A 257 -2.70 31.14 -13.59
N CYS A 258 -2.09 32.32 -13.56
CA CYS A 258 -2.83 33.56 -13.36
C CYS A 258 -3.72 33.79 -14.60
N ARG A 259 -5.01 33.81 -14.40
CA ARG A 259 -5.97 34.85 -14.85
C ARG A 259 -7.37 34.39 -14.46
#